data_fb0b80b817295a2b879b9ae5a91dfd23
#
_entry.id   fb0b80b817295a2b879b9ae5a91dfd23
#
_cell.length_a   1.000
_cell.length_b   1.000
_cell.length_c   1.000
_cell.angle_alpha   90.00
_cell.angle_beta   90.00
_cell.angle_gamma   90.00
#
_symmetry.space_group_name_H-M   'P 1'
#
loop_
_entity.id
_entity.type
_entity.pdbx_description
1 polymer ?
#
loop_
_entity_poly.entity_id
_entity_poly.type
_entity_poly.pdbx_seq_one_letter_code
_entity_poly.pdbx_strand_id
1 'polypeptide(L)'
;KKRGGRLMAPIEFQKLEGKLKSSKSTSIISSEFFSEADSTQLTNMAKRLNGFDVQIIFTWRPLPFMLASSYQQYLKYGLKKSYSEWLESIFAKPGEAKFTPSFWKRNLQGDVVARWAKTFGAENISLIAVDESKPTYLYETFANLVGIPKGILKEPVHMEMNRSLTFSEASLLLEINRTYPKDLDWDSYEIFIRKGNIKALTRSDKHDSNDEKILTPDWAIEKAAELNSQSVAKIKSLGIKVVGDLDRSDFSRIPTGLNLPVTAIPIETVARAMIGVNMDSIKRMHGRAITKEFFHRLKKIIKARLRLN
;
A
#
# COMPACT_ATOMS: atom_id res chain seq x y z
N LYS A 1 -6.90 3.34 18.45
CA LYS A 1 -7.03 2.02 17.77
C LYS A 1 -6.26 2.13 16.46
N LYS A 2 -5.15 1.38 16.29
CA LYS A 2 -4.36 1.33 15.06
C LYS A 2 -5.21 0.65 13.97
N ARG A 3 -5.57 1.41 12.92
CA ARG A 3 -6.24 0.89 11.74
C ARG A 3 -5.21 0.14 10.91
N GLY A 4 -5.47 -1.14 10.62
CA GLY A 4 -4.97 -1.81 9.45
C GLY A 4 -3.58 -2.42 9.46
N GLY A 5 -3.06 -2.89 10.57
CA GLY A 5 -1.92 -3.77 10.58
C GLY A 5 -2.01 -4.73 11.74
N ARG A 6 -2.32 -6.00 11.50
CA ARG A 6 -2.00 -7.02 12.50
C ARG A 6 -0.50 -7.00 12.68
N LEU A 7 -0.03 -6.49 13.82
CA LEU A 7 1.32 -6.81 14.26
C LEU A 7 1.41 -8.34 14.25
N MET A 8 2.39 -8.88 13.54
CA MET A 8 2.66 -10.31 13.55
C MET A 8 2.77 -10.74 15.02
N ALA A 9 1.96 -11.70 15.44
CA ALA A 9 2.01 -12.17 16.81
C ALA A 9 3.42 -12.73 17.09
N PRO A 10 3.96 -12.59 18.31
CA PRO A 10 5.29 -13.13 18.64
C PRO A 10 5.48 -14.60 18.22
N ILE A 11 4.44 -15.41 18.32
CA ILE A 11 4.40 -16.80 17.88
C ILE A 11 4.58 -16.96 16.36
N GLU A 12 3.96 -16.08 15.55
CA GLU A 12 4.09 -16.12 14.08
C GLU A 12 5.52 -15.76 13.66
N PHE A 13 6.13 -14.81 14.38
CA PHE A 13 7.53 -14.45 14.13
C PHE A 13 8.49 -15.59 14.53
N GLN A 14 8.28 -16.25 15.66
CA GLN A 14 9.06 -17.41 16.07
C GLN A 14 8.97 -18.58 15.07
N LYS A 15 7.79 -18.82 14.51
CA LYS A 15 7.59 -19.80 13.44
C LYS A 15 8.39 -19.46 12.18
N LEU A 16 8.39 -18.17 11.79
CA LEU A 16 9.19 -17.69 10.66
C LEU A 16 10.67 -17.88 10.92
N GLU A 17 11.16 -17.49 12.08
CA GLU A 17 12.57 -17.65 12.49
C GLU A 17 12.98 -19.13 12.50
N GLY A 18 12.13 -20.03 13.01
CA GLY A 18 12.37 -21.47 12.95
C GLY A 18 12.48 -21.99 11.51
N LYS A 19 11.62 -21.53 10.61
CA LYS A 19 11.70 -21.88 9.18
C LYS A 19 12.99 -21.37 8.53
N LEU A 20 13.42 -20.16 8.82
CA LEU A 20 14.66 -19.61 8.31
C LEU A 20 15.87 -20.43 8.76
N LYS A 21 15.93 -20.77 10.06
CA LYS A 21 17.02 -21.57 10.64
C LYS A 21 17.09 -23.01 10.09
N SER A 22 15.95 -23.58 9.72
CA SER A 22 15.88 -24.92 9.12
C SER A 22 16.08 -24.95 7.61
N SER A 23 16.02 -23.80 6.93
CA SER A 23 16.19 -23.71 5.48
C SER A 23 17.66 -23.86 5.10
N LYS A 24 17.92 -24.69 4.09
CA LYS A 24 19.24 -24.84 3.44
C LYS A 24 19.36 -24.01 2.16
N SER A 25 18.34 -23.20 1.85
CA SER A 25 18.26 -22.42 0.63
C SER A 25 18.00 -20.94 0.94
N THR A 26 18.22 -20.08 -0.05
CA THR A 26 17.87 -18.66 0.04
C THR A 26 16.39 -18.49 0.34
N SER A 27 16.07 -17.67 1.34
CA SER A 27 14.71 -17.34 1.73
C SER A 27 14.44 -15.86 1.42
N ILE A 28 13.31 -15.57 0.81
CA ILE A 28 12.89 -14.20 0.46
C ILE A 28 11.73 -13.80 1.36
N ILE A 29 11.88 -12.67 2.06
CA ILE A 29 10.83 -12.07 2.87
C ILE A 29 10.52 -10.70 2.29
N SER A 30 9.28 -10.48 1.86
CA SER A 30 8.86 -9.21 1.25
C SER A 30 7.68 -8.61 1.99
N SER A 31 7.79 -7.32 2.32
CA SER A 31 6.68 -6.53 2.85
C SER A 31 6.96 -5.04 2.67
N GLU A 32 5.95 -4.30 2.17
CA GLU A 32 6.02 -2.84 2.09
C GLU A 32 6.17 -2.17 3.47
N PHE A 33 5.72 -2.82 4.54
CA PHE A 33 5.78 -2.30 5.91
C PHE A 33 7.19 -2.27 6.49
N PHE A 34 8.14 -2.96 5.91
CA PHE A 34 9.54 -2.86 6.33
C PHE A 34 10.10 -1.45 6.19
N SER A 35 9.61 -0.67 5.22
CA SER A 35 10.00 0.74 5.06
C SER A 35 9.64 1.63 6.26
N GLU A 36 8.66 1.23 7.08
CA GLU A 36 8.24 1.96 8.28
C GLU A 36 9.09 1.65 9.53
N ALA A 37 9.96 0.62 9.44
CA ALA A 37 10.75 0.20 10.58
C ALA A 37 11.66 1.33 11.07
N ASP A 38 11.59 1.62 12.38
CA ASP A 38 12.49 2.55 13.05
C ASP A 38 13.84 1.89 13.42
N SER A 39 14.79 2.69 13.88
CA SER A 39 16.14 2.20 14.20
C SER A 39 16.14 1.12 15.29
N THR A 40 15.24 1.20 16.26
CA THR A 40 15.12 0.19 17.33
C THR A 40 14.62 -1.13 16.76
N GLN A 41 13.61 -1.07 15.89
CA GLN A 41 13.07 -2.25 15.22
C GLN A 41 14.11 -2.90 14.31
N LEU A 42 14.87 -2.11 13.56
CA LEU A 42 15.95 -2.59 12.69
C LEU A 42 17.08 -3.24 13.51
N THR A 43 17.51 -2.62 14.61
CA THR A 43 18.51 -3.21 15.51
C THR A 43 18.05 -4.54 16.06
N ASN A 44 16.79 -4.64 16.47
CA ASN A 44 16.22 -5.90 16.96
C ASN A 44 16.13 -6.96 15.85
N MET A 45 15.83 -6.54 14.62
CA MET A 45 15.81 -7.43 13.46
C MET A 45 17.22 -7.95 13.15
N ALA A 46 18.23 -7.07 13.11
CA ALA A 46 19.61 -7.46 12.89
C ALA A 46 20.13 -8.46 13.93
N LYS A 47 19.82 -8.24 15.23
CA LYS A 47 20.16 -9.20 16.29
C LYS A 47 19.57 -10.58 16.06
N ARG A 48 18.32 -10.65 15.60
CA ARG A 48 17.63 -11.94 15.33
C ARG A 48 18.11 -12.64 14.08
N LEU A 49 18.60 -11.87 13.10
CA LEU A 49 19.16 -12.38 11.85
C LEU A 49 20.69 -12.59 11.93
N ASN A 50 21.28 -12.47 13.13
CA ASN A 50 22.69 -12.74 13.34
C ASN A 50 23.02 -14.19 12.93
N GLY A 51 24.08 -14.35 12.14
CA GLY A 51 24.49 -15.65 11.57
C GLY A 51 23.87 -15.98 10.22
N PHE A 52 23.00 -15.11 9.68
CA PHE A 52 22.51 -15.19 8.29
C PHE A 52 23.27 -14.20 7.40
N ASP A 53 23.49 -14.58 6.15
CA ASP A 53 23.85 -13.63 5.09
C ASP A 53 22.58 -12.90 4.65
N VAL A 54 22.46 -11.63 5.05
CA VAL A 54 21.25 -10.81 4.84
C VAL A 54 21.49 -9.80 3.75
N GLN A 55 20.77 -9.94 2.64
CA GLN A 55 20.75 -8.98 1.55
C GLN A 55 19.42 -8.22 1.55
N ILE A 56 19.50 -6.90 1.47
CA ILE A 56 18.33 -6.01 1.47
C ILE A 56 18.13 -5.45 0.06
N ILE A 57 16.94 -5.63 -0.48
CA ILE A 57 16.60 -5.11 -1.81
C ILE A 57 15.47 -4.11 -1.67
N PHE A 58 15.71 -2.89 -2.12
CA PHE A 58 14.71 -1.85 -2.25
C PHE A 58 14.26 -1.69 -3.70
N THR A 59 12.98 -1.44 -3.90
CA THR A 59 12.46 -0.89 -5.15
C THR A 59 12.21 0.60 -4.97
N TRP A 60 12.68 1.42 -5.89
CA TRP A 60 12.55 2.85 -5.84
C TRP A 60 11.74 3.39 -7.02
N ARG A 61 10.86 4.33 -6.72
CA ARG A 61 10.12 5.13 -7.70
C ARG A 61 10.19 6.60 -7.29
N PRO A 62 10.34 7.55 -8.24
CA PRO A 62 10.32 8.96 -7.92
C PRO A 62 9.04 9.37 -7.18
N LEU A 63 9.19 10.19 -6.15
CA LEU A 63 8.09 10.62 -5.29
C LEU A 63 6.91 11.25 -6.04
N PRO A 64 7.10 12.08 -7.11
CA PRO A 64 5.98 12.63 -7.87
C PRO A 64 5.02 11.56 -8.41
N PHE A 65 5.51 10.43 -8.89
CA PHE A 65 4.67 9.31 -9.37
C PHE A 65 3.91 8.59 -8.26
N MET A 66 4.30 8.81 -6.99
CA MET A 66 3.68 8.12 -5.85
C MET A 66 2.46 8.86 -5.27
N LEU A 67 2.27 10.15 -5.59
CA LEU A 67 1.27 10.99 -4.93
C LEU A 67 -0.16 10.47 -5.14
N ALA A 68 -0.63 10.40 -6.39
CA ALA A 68 -2.00 9.97 -6.68
C ALA A 68 -2.25 8.51 -6.26
N SER A 69 -1.27 7.61 -6.44
CA SER A 69 -1.39 6.21 -6.04
C SER A 69 -1.44 6.05 -4.52
N SER A 70 -0.61 6.79 -3.78
CA SER A 70 -0.64 6.79 -2.32
C SER A 70 -1.96 7.32 -1.77
N TYR A 71 -2.47 8.43 -2.33
CA TYR A 71 -3.78 8.95 -1.95
C TYR A 71 -4.88 7.89 -2.11
N GLN A 72 -4.92 7.22 -3.25
CA GLN A 72 -5.90 6.15 -3.51
C GLN A 72 -5.77 5.00 -2.50
N GLN A 73 -4.54 4.63 -2.11
CA GLN A 73 -4.37 3.63 -1.06
C GLN A 73 -4.95 4.11 0.28
N TYR A 74 -4.72 5.36 0.67
CA TYR A 74 -5.31 5.90 1.89
C TYR A 74 -6.84 6.01 1.82
N LEU A 75 -7.41 6.34 0.65
CA LEU A 75 -8.85 6.24 0.43
C LEU A 75 -9.38 4.82 0.69
N LYS A 76 -8.70 3.82 0.16
CA LYS A 76 -9.05 2.39 0.40
C LYS A 76 -8.95 2.00 1.88
N TYR A 77 -8.28 2.80 2.71
CA TYR A 77 -8.19 2.65 4.16
C TYR A 77 -9.06 3.66 4.93
N GLY A 78 -10.02 4.27 4.28
CA GLY A 78 -11.03 5.11 4.93
C GLY A 78 -10.61 6.57 5.15
N LEU A 79 -9.66 7.10 4.36
CA LEU A 79 -9.34 8.53 4.36
C LEU A 79 -10.58 9.33 3.97
N LYS A 80 -10.88 10.39 4.74
CA LYS A 80 -12.07 11.26 4.58
C LYS A 80 -11.73 12.64 4.00
N LYS A 81 -10.52 12.80 3.47
CA LYS A 81 -9.99 14.04 2.92
C LYS A 81 -9.93 13.96 1.40
N SER A 82 -10.27 15.06 0.72
CA SER A 82 -10.06 15.19 -0.71
C SER A 82 -8.58 15.12 -1.07
N TYR A 83 -8.26 14.94 -2.35
CA TYR A 83 -6.87 14.88 -2.79
C TYR A 83 -6.13 16.18 -2.50
N SER A 84 -6.75 17.34 -2.75
CA SER A 84 -6.18 18.66 -2.45
C SER A 84 -5.90 18.82 -0.95
N GLU A 85 -6.92 18.58 -0.07
CA GLU A 85 -6.74 18.65 1.37
C GLU A 85 -5.65 17.70 1.89
N TRP A 86 -5.51 16.52 1.27
CA TRP A 86 -4.48 15.57 1.64
C TRP A 86 -3.10 16.04 1.20
N LEU A 87 -2.93 16.53 -0.05
CA LEU A 87 -1.68 17.10 -0.55
C LEU A 87 -1.22 18.27 0.32
N GLU A 88 -2.11 19.22 0.62
CA GLU A 88 -1.81 20.33 1.52
C GLU A 88 -1.31 19.83 2.87
N SER A 89 -1.97 18.81 3.44
CA SER A 89 -1.60 18.26 4.75
C SER A 89 -0.23 17.57 4.78
N ILE A 90 0.15 16.89 3.70
CA ILE A 90 1.46 16.21 3.67
C ILE A 90 2.61 17.19 3.38
N PHE A 91 2.37 18.22 2.58
CA PHE A 91 3.38 19.21 2.22
C PHE A 91 3.46 20.41 3.16
N ALA A 92 2.50 20.60 4.09
CA ALA A 92 2.56 21.64 5.09
C ALA A 92 3.83 21.53 5.96
N LYS A 93 4.18 20.30 6.33
CA LYS A 93 5.39 19.99 7.08
C LYS A 93 5.90 18.62 6.62
N PRO A 94 6.85 18.57 5.67
CA PRO A 94 7.45 17.30 5.25
C PRO A 94 8.02 16.53 6.45
N GLY A 95 7.71 15.22 6.51
CA GLY A 95 8.00 14.36 7.66
C GLY A 95 6.83 14.20 8.63
N GLU A 96 5.87 15.13 8.64
CA GLU A 96 4.65 15.06 9.45
C GLU A 96 3.41 15.08 8.54
N ALA A 97 2.67 13.99 8.47
CA ALA A 97 1.42 13.92 7.73
C ALA A 97 0.25 13.66 8.69
N LYS A 98 -0.48 14.71 9.05
CA LYS A 98 -1.56 14.67 10.07
C LYS A 98 -2.59 13.57 9.83
N PHE A 99 -3.02 13.38 8.60
CA PHE A 99 -4.07 12.40 8.26
C PHE A 99 -3.50 11.03 7.89
N THR A 100 -2.25 10.97 7.47
CA THR A 100 -1.58 9.76 6.98
C THR A 100 -0.15 9.66 7.52
N PRO A 101 0.04 9.46 8.85
CA PRO A 101 1.36 9.53 9.50
C PRO A 101 2.42 8.57 8.94
N SER A 102 1.99 7.50 8.26
CA SER A 102 2.91 6.56 7.62
C SER A 102 3.42 7.03 6.25
N PHE A 103 2.82 8.06 5.65
CA PHE A 103 3.20 8.51 4.31
C PHE A 103 4.69 8.84 4.22
N TRP A 104 5.20 9.74 5.04
CA TRP A 104 6.60 10.16 5.01
C TRP A 104 7.55 9.05 5.50
N LYS A 105 7.10 8.19 6.42
CA LYS A 105 7.88 7.03 6.85
C LYS A 105 8.25 6.08 5.72
N ARG A 106 7.40 6.01 4.69
CA ARG A 106 7.61 5.16 3.50
C ARG A 106 8.24 5.91 2.34
N ASN A 107 7.90 7.18 2.17
CA ASN A 107 8.16 7.91 0.93
C ASN A 107 9.36 8.88 1.00
N LEU A 108 9.92 9.17 2.18
CA LEU A 108 11.26 9.74 2.30
C LEU A 108 12.30 8.63 2.09
N GLN A 109 12.40 8.16 0.84
CA GLN A 109 13.12 6.91 0.53
C GLN A 109 14.61 7.01 0.83
N GLY A 110 15.23 8.19 0.68
CA GLY A 110 16.60 8.44 1.10
C GLY A 110 16.83 8.17 2.59
N ASP A 111 15.86 8.56 3.45
CA ASP A 111 15.93 8.33 4.89
C ASP A 111 15.66 6.86 5.23
N VAL A 112 14.75 6.21 4.50
CA VAL A 112 14.48 4.78 4.66
C VAL A 112 15.75 3.99 4.38
N VAL A 113 16.35 4.18 3.21
CA VAL A 113 17.56 3.44 2.80
C VAL A 113 18.72 3.72 3.74
N ALA A 114 18.91 4.98 4.17
CA ALA A 114 19.98 5.34 5.11
C ALA A 114 19.83 4.63 6.47
N ARG A 115 18.60 4.52 7.01
CA ARG A 115 18.38 3.77 8.27
C ARG A 115 18.76 2.30 8.13
N TRP A 116 18.42 1.68 7.01
CA TRP A 116 18.75 0.28 6.75
C TRP A 116 20.24 0.09 6.52
N ALA A 117 20.89 0.97 5.72
CA ALA A 117 22.32 0.94 5.48
C ALA A 117 23.13 1.09 6.78
N LYS A 118 22.69 1.98 7.67
CA LYS A 118 23.32 2.15 9.00
C LYS A 118 23.26 0.87 9.85
N THR A 119 22.21 0.05 9.68
CA THR A 119 22.00 -1.13 10.53
C THR A 119 22.61 -2.41 9.94
N PHE A 120 22.50 -2.57 8.62
CA PHE A 120 22.90 -3.81 7.94
C PHE A 120 24.17 -3.69 7.11
N GLY A 121 24.75 -2.48 6.97
CA GLY A 121 25.88 -2.20 6.09
C GLY A 121 25.42 -1.80 4.70
N ALA A 122 26.10 -0.82 4.09
CA ALA A 122 25.78 -0.35 2.75
C ALA A 122 26.03 -1.42 1.68
N GLU A 123 27.03 -2.26 1.89
CA GLU A 123 27.43 -3.38 1.03
C GLU A 123 26.33 -4.45 0.89
N ASN A 124 25.47 -4.55 1.88
CA ASN A 124 24.34 -5.50 1.89
C ASN A 124 23.05 -4.92 1.30
N ILE A 125 23.10 -3.70 0.77
CA ILE A 125 21.92 -3.02 0.24
C ILE A 125 22.02 -2.88 -1.28
N SER A 126 20.97 -3.34 -1.95
CA SER A 126 20.75 -3.09 -3.37
C SER A 126 19.46 -2.30 -3.57
N LEU A 127 19.46 -1.33 -4.47
CA LEU A 127 18.28 -0.55 -4.82
C LEU A 127 18.02 -0.68 -6.32
N ILE A 128 16.79 -1.06 -6.68
CA ILE A 128 16.30 -1.13 -8.05
C ILE A 128 15.50 0.13 -8.36
N ALA A 129 16.00 1.00 -9.23
CA ALA A 129 15.23 2.10 -9.78
C ALA A 129 14.26 1.53 -10.82
N VAL A 130 12.96 1.51 -10.50
CA VAL A 130 11.93 0.88 -11.34
C VAL A 130 11.74 1.66 -12.63
N ASP A 131 11.83 0.97 -13.76
CA ASP A 131 11.52 1.52 -15.08
C ASP A 131 10.19 0.94 -15.59
N GLU A 132 9.12 1.72 -15.48
CA GLU A 132 7.77 1.32 -15.90
C GLU A 132 7.60 1.23 -17.42
N SER A 133 8.55 1.75 -18.19
CA SER A 133 8.56 1.58 -19.66
C SER A 133 9.00 0.18 -20.08
N LYS A 134 9.57 -0.59 -19.15
CA LYS A 134 10.07 -1.95 -19.38
C LYS A 134 9.40 -2.93 -18.42
N PRO A 135 8.28 -3.57 -18.79
CA PRO A 135 7.48 -4.39 -17.89
C PRO A 135 8.26 -5.52 -17.20
N THR A 136 9.20 -6.16 -17.89
CA THR A 136 9.99 -7.28 -17.35
C THR A 136 11.18 -6.84 -16.50
N TYR A 137 11.59 -5.57 -16.59
CA TYR A 137 12.82 -5.06 -15.99
C TYR A 137 12.94 -5.33 -14.49
N LEU A 138 11.87 -5.09 -13.75
CA LEU A 138 11.86 -5.33 -12.30
C LEU A 138 12.08 -6.82 -11.98
N TYR A 139 11.39 -7.71 -12.67
CA TYR A 139 11.48 -9.15 -12.43
C TYR A 139 12.85 -9.70 -12.79
N GLU A 140 13.40 -9.29 -13.94
CA GLU A 140 14.72 -9.71 -14.39
C GLU A 140 15.83 -9.19 -13.46
N THR A 141 15.76 -7.92 -13.08
CA THR A 141 16.73 -7.31 -12.17
C THR A 141 16.68 -7.96 -10.79
N PHE A 142 15.47 -8.17 -10.25
CA PHE A 142 15.31 -8.87 -8.99
C PHE A 142 15.85 -10.30 -9.05
N ALA A 143 15.49 -11.06 -10.09
CA ALA A 143 15.98 -12.42 -10.30
C ALA A 143 17.51 -12.48 -10.31
N ASN A 144 18.15 -11.56 -11.03
CA ASN A 144 19.62 -11.47 -11.08
C ASN A 144 20.23 -11.17 -9.70
N LEU A 145 19.62 -10.29 -8.91
CA LEU A 145 20.12 -9.95 -7.57
C LEU A 145 20.03 -11.12 -6.58
N VAL A 146 19.00 -11.97 -6.70
CA VAL A 146 18.78 -13.10 -5.78
C VAL A 146 19.25 -14.44 -6.35
N GLY A 147 19.90 -14.45 -7.53
CA GLY A 147 20.45 -15.67 -8.14
C GLY A 147 19.39 -16.62 -8.72
N ILE A 148 18.19 -16.10 -9.05
CA ILE A 148 17.16 -16.90 -9.73
C ILE A 148 17.47 -16.95 -11.23
N PRO A 149 17.46 -18.13 -11.88
CA PRO A 149 17.69 -18.25 -13.31
C PRO A 149 16.71 -17.41 -14.15
N LYS A 150 17.22 -16.82 -15.24
CA LYS A 150 16.43 -16.00 -16.16
C LYS A 150 15.19 -16.76 -16.65
N GLY A 151 14.04 -16.08 -16.69
CA GLY A 151 12.78 -16.59 -17.20
C GLY A 151 11.92 -17.39 -16.21
N ILE A 152 12.43 -17.64 -14.99
CA ILE A 152 11.61 -18.26 -13.90
C ILE A 152 10.61 -17.25 -13.35
N LEU A 153 11.07 -16.03 -13.03
CA LEU A 153 10.15 -14.97 -12.63
C LEU A 153 9.52 -14.35 -13.87
N LYS A 154 8.22 -14.49 -13.96
CA LYS A 154 7.41 -13.93 -15.06
C LYS A 154 6.38 -12.97 -14.48
N GLU A 155 6.00 -12.00 -15.29
CA GLU A 155 4.84 -11.17 -14.97
C GLU A 155 3.61 -12.08 -14.81
N PRO A 156 2.82 -11.95 -13.75
CA PRO A 156 1.64 -12.78 -13.54
C PRO A 156 0.61 -12.55 -14.65
N VAL A 157 0.32 -13.57 -15.43
CA VAL A 157 -0.60 -13.52 -16.59
C VAL A 157 -2.06 -13.22 -16.19
N HIS A 158 -2.41 -13.41 -14.91
CA HIS A 158 -3.78 -13.28 -14.38
C HIS A 158 -3.85 -12.60 -13.00
N MET A 159 -2.90 -11.77 -12.63
CA MET A 159 -3.18 -10.89 -11.51
C MET A 159 -4.33 -9.98 -11.94
N GLU A 160 -5.47 -10.12 -11.24
CA GLU A 160 -6.49 -9.08 -11.21
C GLU A 160 -5.73 -7.78 -10.92
N MET A 161 -5.38 -7.06 -11.99
CA MET A 161 -4.59 -5.84 -11.85
C MET A 161 -5.43 -4.91 -10.99
N ASN A 162 -4.95 -4.58 -9.81
CA ASN A 162 -5.51 -3.51 -8.99
C ASN A 162 -5.25 -2.21 -9.75
N ARG A 163 -6.06 -1.94 -10.76
CA ARG A 163 -5.95 -0.69 -11.49
C ARG A 163 -6.19 0.50 -10.56
N SER A 164 -5.69 1.63 -10.95
CA SER A 164 -6.02 2.90 -10.30
C SER A 164 -7.52 3.16 -10.43
N LEU A 165 -8.09 3.79 -9.40
CA LEU A 165 -9.44 4.33 -9.47
C LEU A 165 -9.45 5.53 -10.42
N THR A 166 -10.54 5.70 -11.17
CA THR A 166 -10.81 6.93 -11.88
C THR A 166 -11.13 8.05 -10.89
N PHE A 167 -11.19 9.31 -11.34
CA PHE A 167 -11.52 10.40 -10.44
C PHE A 167 -12.95 10.27 -9.89
N SER A 168 -13.91 9.85 -10.72
CA SER A 168 -15.29 9.58 -10.30
C SER A 168 -15.38 8.47 -9.29
N GLU A 169 -14.65 7.35 -9.48
CA GLU A 169 -14.60 6.23 -8.54
C GLU A 169 -13.94 6.63 -7.20
N ALA A 170 -12.88 7.43 -7.26
CA ALA A 170 -12.22 7.94 -6.06
C ALA A 170 -13.12 8.91 -5.30
N SER A 171 -13.89 9.74 -6.01
CA SER A 171 -14.87 10.67 -5.42
C SER A 171 -16.02 9.92 -4.76
N LEU A 172 -16.54 8.87 -5.41
CA LEU A 172 -17.54 7.98 -4.81
C LEU A 172 -17.00 7.34 -3.52
N LEU A 173 -15.79 6.81 -3.56
CA LEU A 173 -15.18 6.18 -2.37
C LEU A 173 -14.93 7.20 -1.25
N LEU A 174 -14.54 8.43 -1.59
CA LEU A 174 -14.39 9.51 -0.62
C LEU A 174 -15.71 9.79 0.08
N GLU A 175 -16.81 9.88 -0.65
CA GLU A 175 -18.11 10.15 -0.09
C GLU A 175 -18.63 8.97 0.76
N ILE A 176 -18.43 7.74 0.31
CA ILE A 176 -18.67 6.54 1.12
C ILE A 176 -17.89 6.63 2.44
N ASN A 177 -16.62 7.02 2.40
CA ASN A 177 -15.80 7.15 3.60
C ASN A 177 -16.31 8.24 4.54
N ARG A 178 -16.77 9.38 4.01
CA ARG A 178 -17.31 10.49 4.79
C ARG A 178 -18.60 10.13 5.51
N THR A 179 -19.46 9.40 4.81
CA THR A 179 -20.80 8.98 5.29
C THR A 179 -20.76 7.68 6.08
N TYR A 180 -19.65 6.92 6.03
CA TYR A 180 -19.56 5.65 6.73
C TYR A 180 -19.86 5.79 8.22
N PRO A 181 -20.83 4.99 8.77
CA PRO A 181 -21.27 5.08 10.14
C PRO A 181 -20.12 4.95 11.15
N LYS A 182 -20.10 5.82 12.17
CA LYS A 182 -19.03 5.85 13.18
C LYS A 182 -19.07 4.67 14.14
N ASP A 183 -20.21 4.05 14.30
CA ASP A 183 -20.48 2.89 15.18
C ASP A 183 -20.09 1.55 14.52
N LEU A 184 -19.88 1.53 13.22
CA LEU A 184 -19.38 0.34 12.53
C LEU A 184 -17.87 0.21 12.69
N ASP A 185 -17.43 -1.00 12.97
CA ASP A 185 -16.03 -1.33 13.20
C ASP A 185 -15.21 -1.46 11.89
N TRP A 186 -13.90 -1.68 12.07
CA TRP A 186 -13.00 -1.88 10.94
C TRP A 186 -13.29 -3.18 10.18
N ASP A 187 -13.70 -4.23 10.85
CA ASP A 187 -13.97 -5.52 10.21
C ASP A 187 -15.16 -5.39 9.24
N SER A 188 -16.17 -4.61 9.62
CA SER A 188 -17.29 -4.25 8.74
C SER A 188 -16.81 -3.43 7.54
N TYR A 189 -15.94 -2.42 7.74
CA TYR A 189 -15.36 -1.63 6.66
C TYR A 189 -14.56 -2.51 5.69
N GLU A 190 -13.72 -3.40 6.22
CA GLU A 190 -12.91 -4.34 5.44
C GLU A 190 -13.78 -5.23 4.55
N ILE A 191 -14.91 -5.70 5.09
CA ILE A 191 -15.81 -6.61 4.39
C ILE A 191 -16.59 -5.85 3.31
N PHE A 192 -17.33 -4.81 3.69
CA PHE A 192 -18.29 -4.18 2.79
C PHE A 192 -17.61 -3.20 1.82
N ILE A 193 -16.66 -2.42 2.29
CA ILE A 193 -16.04 -1.38 1.47
C ILE A 193 -14.83 -1.93 0.71
N ARG A 194 -13.84 -2.49 1.42
CA ARG A 194 -12.60 -2.90 0.76
C ARG A 194 -12.77 -4.14 -0.12
N LYS A 195 -13.38 -5.19 0.40
CA LYS A 195 -13.57 -6.45 -0.35
C LYS A 195 -14.82 -6.42 -1.22
N GLY A 196 -15.80 -5.61 -0.89
CA GLY A 196 -17.00 -5.37 -1.67
C GLY A 196 -16.80 -4.31 -2.73
N ASN A 197 -17.03 -3.04 -2.38
CA ASN A 197 -17.07 -1.91 -3.32
C ASN A 197 -15.76 -1.74 -4.09
N ILE A 198 -14.62 -1.63 -3.38
CA ILE A 198 -13.34 -1.32 -4.01
C ILE A 198 -12.93 -2.43 -4.96
N LYS A 199 -13.10 -3.68 -4.54
CA LYS A 199 -12.77 -4.84 -5.39
C LYS A 199 -13.61 -4.88 -6.66
N ALA A 200 -14.90 -4.55 -6.58
CA ALA A 200 -15.76 -4.49 -7.75
C ALA A 200 -15.39 -3.34 -8.70
N LEU A 201 -15.07 -2.17 -8.15
CA LEU A 201 -14.63 -1.03 -8.93
C LEU A 201 -13.32 -1.31 -9.66
N THR A 202 -12.34 -1.92 -8.98
CA THR A 202 -10.99 -2.13 -9.54
C THR A 202 -10.85 -3.35 -10.45
N ARG A 203 -11.81 -4.28 -10.44
CA ARG A 203 -11.81 -5.49 -11.30
C ARG A 203 -12.41 -5.28 -12.68
N SER A 204 -13.11 -4.19 -12.92
CA SER A 204 -13.75 -3.96 -14.20
C SER A 204 -12.73 -3.64 -15.27
N ASP A 205 -12.62 -4.50 -16.29
CA ASP A 205 -11.81 -4.27 -17.48
C ASP A 205 -12.41 -3.18 -18.40
N LYS A 206 -13.65 -2.78 -18.12
CA LYS A 206 -14.31 -1.69 -18.84
C LYS A 206 -13.84 -0.35 -18.28
N HIS A 207 -12.71 0.11 -18.80
CA HIS A 207 -12.40 1.53 -18.83
C HIS A 207 -13.24 2.14 -19.96
N ASP A 208 -14.09 3.07 -19.61
CA ASP A 208 -14.47 4.06 -20.59
C ASP A 208 -13.20 4.86 -20.90
N SER A 209 -12.85 4.98 -22.18
CA SER A 209 -11.68 5.75 -22.63
C SER A 209 -11.73 7.23 -22.19
N ASN A 210 -12.89 7.67 -21.71
CA ASN A 210 -13.17 8.99 -21.15
C ASN A 210 -13.06 9.07 -19.63
N ASP A 211 -12.66 7.98 -18.94
CA ASP A 211 -12.52 7.99 -17.49
C ASP A 211 -11.37 8.90 -17.06
N GLU A 212 -11.70 10.00 -16.44
CA GLU A 212 -10.74 11.00 -15.97
C GLU A 212 -9.81 10.44 -14.90
N LYS A 213 -8.52 10.65 -15.09
CA LYS A 213 -7.52 10.36 -14.07
C LYS A 213 -7.56 11.40 -12.96
N ILE A 214 -7.10 11.02 -11.77
CA ILE A 214 -6.84 12.01 -10.72
C ILE A 214 -5.68 12.88 -11.16
N LEU A 215 -5.92 14.19 -11.28
CA LEU A 215 -4.93 15.18 -11.67
C LEU A 215 -4.14 15.64 -10.45
N THR A 216 -2.82 15.77 -10.61
CA THR A 216 -1.95 16.30 -9.54
C THR A 216 -1.60 17.75 -9.84
N PRO A 217 -1.83 18.71 -8.93
CA PRO A 217 -1.47 20.11 -9.15
C PRO A 217 0.05 20.28 -9.32
N ASP A 218 0.46 21.19 -10.21
CA ASP A 218 1.88 21.43 -10.53
C ASP A 218 2.71 21.75 -9.28
N TRP A 219 2.20 22.57 -8.36
CA TRP A 219 2.87 22.89 -7.11
C TRP A 219 3.23 21.65 -6.27
N ALA A 220 2.38 20.61 -6.32
CA ALA A 220 2.63 19.37 -5.56
C ALA A 220 3.67 18.50 -6.26
N ILE A 221 3.70 18.50 -7.59
CA ILE A 221 4.75 17.83 -8.38
C ILE A 221 6.09 18.49 -8.12
N GLU A 222 6.17 19.82 -8.14
CA GLU A 222 7.39 20.59 -7.87
C GLU A 222 7.95 20.27 -6.47
N LYS A 223 7.11 20.37 -5.43
CA LYS A 223 7.53 20.01 -4.06
C LYS A 223 7.97 18.55 -3.93
N ALA A 224 7.27 17.64 -4.59
CA ALA A 224 7.66 16.23 -4.59
C ALA A 224 8.97 16.00 -5.35
N ALA A 225 9.22 16.70 -6.45
CA ALA A 225 10.45 16.63 -7.22
C ALA A 225 11.65 17.13 -6.41
N GLU A 226 11.47 18.22 -5.66
CA GLU A 226 12.52 18.72 -4.75
C GLU A 226 12.90 17.68 -3.68
N LEU A 227 11.92 17.11 -2.97
CA LEU A 227 12.15 16.08 -1.96
C LEU A 227 12.72 14.79 -2.57
N ASN A 228 12.34 14.49 -3.81
CA ASN A 228 12.90 13.37 -4.56
C ASN A 228 14.38 13.59 -4.84
N SER A 229 14.77 14.79 -5.27
CA SER A 229 16.19 15.14 -5.54
C SER A 229 17.04 15.04 -4.27
N GLN A 230 16.50 15.48 -3.13
CA GLN A 230 17.16 15.32 -1.82
C GLN A 230 17.34 13.84 -1.46
N SER A 231 16.30 13.01 -1.70
CA SER A 231 16.39 11.57 -1.47
C SER A 231 17.41 10.90 -2.38
N VAL A 232 17.48 11.26 -3.66
CA VAL A 232 18.44 10.74 -4.62
C VAL A 232 19.88 11.11 -4.21
N ALA A 233 20.14 12.36 -3.86
CA ALA A 233 21.45 12.81 -3.38
C ALA A 233 21.89 12.00 -2.15
N LYS A 234 20.98 11.79 -1.21
CA LYS A 234 21.24 10.98 -0.02
C LYS A 234 21.54 9.52 -0.37
N ILE A 235 20.74 8.89 -1.25
CA ILE A 235 20.98 7.50 -1.69
C ILE A 235 22.36 7.38 -2.33
N LYS A 236 22.73 8.30 -3.21
CA LYS A 236 24.05 8.31 -3.88
C LYS A 236 25.21 8.41 -2.89
N SER A 237 25.04 9.17 -1.81
CA SER A 237 26.08 9.33 -0.78
C SER A 237 26.31 8.09 0.10
N LEU A 238 25.38 7.11 0.06
CA LEU A 238 25.48 5.93 0.92
C LEU A 238 26.42 4.84 0.39
N GLY A 239 26.85 4.90 -0.88
CA GLY A 239 27.71 3.89 -1.49
C GLY A 239 27.04 2.52 -1.68
N ILE A 240 25.72 2.45 -1.67
CA ILE A 240 24.98 1.21 -1.92
C ILE A 240 24.99 0.82 -3.40
N LYS A 241 24.67 -0.45 -3.68
CA LYS A 241 24.49 -0.90 -5.07
C LYS A 241 23.18 -0.35 -5.65
N VAL A 242 23.26 0.40 -6.73
CA VAL A 242 22.09 0.91 -7.46
C VAL A 242 22.02 0.25 -8.84
N VAL A 243 20.84 -0.23 -9.22
CA VAL A 243 20.54 -0.79 -10.53
C VAL A 243 19.42 0.02 -11.17
N GLY A 244 19.72 0.63 -12.32
CA GLY A 244 18.80 1.53 -13.02
C GLY A 244 19.14 3.00 -12.82
N ASP A 245 18.25 3.88 -13.28
CA ASP A 245 18.45 5.32 -13.30
C ASP A 245 17.72 6.01 -12.14
N LEU A 246 18.49 6.56 -11.20
CA LEU A 246 17.99 7.39 -10.10
C LEU A 246 17.71 8.84 -10.52
N ASP A 247 18.33 9.31 -11.59
CA ASP A 247 18.27 10.72 -12.01
C ASP A 247 17.05 11.04 -12.87
N ARG A 248 16.16 10.08 -13.02
CA ARG A 248 14.91 10.27 -13.75
C ARG A 248 14.12 11.44 -13.20
N SER A 249 14.07 12.51 -13.96
CA SER A 249 13.40 13.78 -13.63
C SER A 249 12.27 14.15 -14.59
N ASP A 250 11.99 13.33 -15.60
CA ASP A 250 10.83 13.53 -16.50
C ASP A 250 9.54 13.07 -15.83
N PHE A 251 8.74 14.03 -15.40
CA PHE A 251 7.44 13.83 -14.78
C PHE A 251 6.26 14.17 -15.71
N SER A 252 6.51 14.42 -16.99
CA SER A 252 5.51 14.82 -17.99
C SER A 252 4.37 13.82 -18.16
N ARG A 253 4.60 12.57 -17.77
CA ARG A 253 3.57 11.50 -17.81
C ARG A 253 2.57 11.56 -16.65
N ILE A 254 2.81 12.40 -15.65
CA ILE A 254 1.87 12.56 -14.53
C ILE A 254 0.73 13.44 -15.03
N PRO A 255 -0.53 12.98 -14.93
CA PRO A 255 -1.67 13.84 -15.25
C PRO A 255 -1.71 15.04 -14.32
N THR A 256 -1.61 16.25 -14.88
CA THR A 256 -1.54 17.50 -14.14
C THR A 256 -2.82 18.31 -14.26
N GLY A 257 -3.11 19.13 -13.27
CA GLY A 257 -4.22 20.05 -13.25
C GLY A 257 -5.00 20.06 -11.92
N LEU A 258 -6.19 20.67 -12.00
CA LEU A 258 -7.10 20.77 -10.87
C LEU A 258 -8.26 19.78 -11.04
N ASN A 259 -8.52 19.02 -10.00
CA ASN A 259 -9.69 18.15 -9.95
C ASN A 259 -10.93 19.01 -9.58
N LEU A 260 -11.83 19.18 -10.52
CA LEU A 260 -13.10 19.85 -10.26
C LEU A 260 -14.00 18.99 -9.38
N PRO A 261 -14.84 19.59 -8.50
CA PRO A 261 -15.80 18.85 -7.72
C PRO A 261 -16.71 17.98 -8.60
N VAL A 262 -16.83 16.69 -8.28
CA VAL A 262 -17.74 15.78 -8.97
C VAL A 262 -19.16 16.09 -8.50
N THR A 263 -20.00 16.53 -9.43
CA THR A 263 -21.42 16.84 -9.17
C THR A 263 -22.35 15.69 -9.49
N ALA A 264 -21.91 14.75 -10.34
CA ALA A 264 -22.65 13.55 -10.70
C ALA A 264 -21.69 12.36 -10.87
N ILE A 265 -22.11 11.19 -10.43
CA ILE A 265 -21.39 9.93 -10.62
C ILE A 265 -22.13 9.09 -11.65
N PRO A 266 -21.45 8.51 -12.65
CA PRO A 266 -22.10 7.60 -13.60
C PRO A 266 -22.84 6.47 -12.85
N ILE A 267 -24.09 6.23 -13.27
CA ILE A 267 -24.98 5.27 -12.58
C ILE A 267 -24.38 3.86 -12.58
N GLU A 268 -23.66 3.50 -13.64
CA GLU A 268 -22.97 2.23 -13.79
C GLU A 268 -21.85 2.06 -12.75
N THR A 269 -21.15 3.12 -12.39
CA THR A 269 -20.12 3.12 -11.35
C THR A 269 -20.73 2.84 -9.98
N VAL A 270 -21.86 3.49 -9.68
CA VAL A 270 -22.60 3.25 -8.44
C VAL A 270 -23.14 1.81 -8.41
N ALA A 271 -23.74 1.34 -9.51
CA ALA A 271 -24.27 -0.01 -9.62
C ALA A 271 -23.18 -1.07 -9.41
N ARG A 272 -22.00 -0.88 -10.01
CA ARG A 272 -20.84 -1.79 -9.79
C ARG A 272 -20.44 -1.85 -8.33
N ALA A 273 -20.34 -0.71 -7.67
CA ALA A 273 -20.00 -0.64 -6.25
C ALA A 273 -21.02 -1.39 -5.40
N MET A 274 -22.33 -1.19 -5.63
CA MET A 274 -23.40 -1.87 -4.90
C MET A 274 -23.40 -3.38 -5.14
N ILE A 275 -23.25 -3.83 -6.37
CA ILE A 275 -23.15 -5.26 -6.72
C ILE A 275 -21.97 -5.89 -5.99
N GLY A 276 -20.84 -5.21 -5.90
CA GLY A 276 -19.66 -5.69 -5.18
C GLY A 276 -19.93 -6.01 -3.72
N VAL A 277 -20.65 -5.13 -3.02
CA VAL A 277 -21.09 -5.37 -1.62
C VAL A 277 -21.98 -6.61 -1.53
N ASN A 278 -22.97 -6.70 -2.40
CA ASN A 278 -23.93 -7.80 -2.37
C ASN A 278 -23.25 -9.15 -2.65
N MET A 279 -22.38 -9.21 -3.66
CA MET A 279 -21.66 -10.44 -4.04
C MET A 279 -20.70 -10.92 -2.94
N ASP A 280 -19.95 -10.02 -2.30
CA ASP A 280 -19.05 -10.41 -1.20
C ASP A 280 -19.87 -10.82 0.05
N SER A 281 -20.97 -10.13 0.32
CA SER A 281 -21.88 -10.49 1.41
C SER A 281 -22.48 -11.88 1.21
N ILE A 282 -22.97 -12.20 0.00
CA ILE A 282 -23.50 -13.52 -0.33
C ILE A 282 -22.45 -14.62 -0.15
N LYS A 283 -21.23 -14.41 -0.68
CA LYS A 283 -20.13 -15.38 -0.54
C LYS A 283 -19.76 -15.66 0.91
N ARG A 284 -19.89 -14.67 1.79
CA ARG A 284 -19.56 -14.80 3.23
C ARG A 284 -20.72 -15.35 4.06
N MET A 285 -21.94 -15.21 3.59
CA MET A 285 -23.10 -15.84 4.22
C MET A 285 -23.07 -17.37 4.13
N HIS A 286 -22.25 -17.97 3.25
CA HIS A 286 -22.09 -19.41 3.16
C HIS A 286 -21.15 -19.94 4.25
N GLY A 287 -21.68 -20.60 5.27
CA GLY A 287 -20.98 -21.41 6.25
C GLY A 287 -20.62 -20.71 7.58
N ARG A 288 -19.33 -20.57 7.89
CA ARG A 288 -18.83 -20.16 9.21
C ARG A 288 -19.33 -18.80 9.73
N ALA A 289 -19.64 -17.86 8.85
CA ALA A 289 -20.12 -16.54 9.27
C ALA A 289 -21.55 -16.59 9.80
N ILE A 290 -22.43 -17.36 9.17
CA ILE A 290 -23.82 -17.59 9.65
C ILE A 290 -23.76 -18.26 11.01
N THR A 291 -22.94 -19.28 11.16
CA THR A 291 -22.80 -20.02 12.42
C THR A 291 -22.30 -19.11 13.55
N LYS A 292 -21.30 -18.27 13.29
CA LYS A 292 -20.75 -17.33 14.29
C LYS A 292 -21.78 -16.27 14.68
N GLU A 293 -22.49 -15.68 13.73
CA GLU A 293 -23.53 -14.69 13.97
C GLU A 293 -24.75 -15.31 14.69
N PHE A 294 -25.15 -16.51 14.31
CA PHE A 294 -26.17 -17.26 15.01
C PHE A 294 -25.82 -17.48 16.48
N PHE A 295 -24.62 -17.97 16.78
CA PHE A 295 -24.18 -18.17 18.17
C PHE A 295 -24.02 -16.85 18.91
N HIS A 296 -23.64 -15.76 18.25
CA HIS A 296 -23.58 -14.43 18.87
C HIS A 296 -24.97 -13.93 19.26
N ARG A 297 -25.94 -14.03 18.37
CA ARG A 297 -27.34 -13.66 18.66
C ARG A 297 -27.95 -14.53 19.72
N LEU A 298 -27.71 -15.85 19.68
CA LEU A 298 -28.17 -16.79 20.70
C LEU A 298 -27.61 -16.44 22.09
N LYS A 299 -26.32 -16.12 22.20
CA LYS A 299 -25.69 -15.62 23.45
C LYS A 299 -26.31 -14.32 23.94
N LYS A 300 -26.66 -13.39 23.06
CA LYS A 300 -27.37 -12.15 23.41
C LYS A 300 -28.75 -12.41 23.97
N ILE A 301 -29.51 -13.30 23.33
CA ILE A 301 -30.86 -13.69 23.77
C ILE A 301 -30.80 -14.38 25.13
N ILE A 302 -29.86 -15.31 25.33
CA ILE A 302 -29.69 -16.02 26.62
C ILE A 302 -29.30 -15.01 27.71
N LYS A 303 -28.35 -14.09 27.45
CA LYS A 303 -27.98 -13.07 28.42
C LYS A 303 -29.14 -12.10 28.76
N ALA A 304 -29.96 -11.74 27.78
CA ALA A 304 -31.13 -10.91 28.00
C ALA A 304 -32.18 -11.63 28.88
N ARG A 305 -32.44 -12.95 28.66
CA ARG A 305 -33.35 -13.74 29.48
C ARG A 305 -32.85 -13.98 30.92
N LEU A 306 -31.53 -14.20 31.09
CA LEU A 306 -30.93 -14.39 32.40
C LEU A 306 -30.82 -13.08 33.25
N ARG A 307 -31.04 -11.91 32.65
CA ARG A 307 -31.13 -10.62 33.35
C ARG A 307 -32.54 -10.21 33.71
N LEU A 308 -33.52 -10.97 33.27
CA LEU A 308 -34.94 -10.75 33.54
C LEU A 308 -35.51 -11.71 34.62
N ASN A 309 -34.67 -12.58 35.17
CA ASN A 309 -34.87 -13.35 36.39
C ASN A 309 -33.83 -12.90 37.46
#